data_0e86cd0aee6835a3290a7a2375190bb9
#
_entry.id   0e86cd0aee6835a3290a7a2375190bb9
#
_cell.length_a   1.000
_cell.length_b   1.000
_cell.length_c   1.000
_cell.angle_alpha   90.00
_cell.angle_beta   90.00
_cell.angle_gamma   90.00
#
_symmetry.space_group_name_H-M   'P 1'
#
loop_
_entity.id
_entity.type
_entity.pdbx_description
1 polymer ?
#
loop_
_entity_poly.entity_id
_entity_poly.type
_entity_poly.pdbx_seq_one_letter_code
_entity_poly.pdbx_strand_id
1 'polypeptide(L)'
;HQLRFDLSKGFPLLTTKKVSFKLIATELIWFIRGDTNLRYLLKYNNNIWNEWAFEKYVQSSDYHGPDMTNFGHRVQHDPEFAKIYQQEMNNFKHQILNNDAFMEKHGDLGNVYGKQWRDWVGADGQHYDQLKTVIEQIKTHPNSRRHIVSAWNPSEIDTMALPPCHTLFQFYVENNRLSCQLYQRSADIFLGVPFNIASYSLLTHLIAKECQLEVGEFVHTFGDAHIYSNHIEAIQTQLERTSYEPPQLKINSDCSIFDIEYEDLEIVNYQSHPAIKAPVSYTHLRAH
;
A
#
# COMPACT_ATOMS: atom_id res chain seq x y z
N HIS A 1 -10.91 -17.31 1.69
CA HIS A 1 -11.94 -16.36 1.25
C HIS A 1 -11.48 -15.64 -0.02
N GLN A 2 -12.45 -15.21 -0.85
CA GLN A 2 -12.17 -14.50 -2.11
C GLN A 2 -13.26 -13.47 -2.39
N LEU A 3 -12.85 -12.28 -2.84
CA LEU A 3 -13.74 -11.23 -3.35
C LEU A 3 -13.46 -11.01 -4.83
N ARG A 4 -14.48 -10.59 -5.59
CA ARG A 4 -14.38 -10.25 -7.01
C ARG A 4 -15.04 -8.92 -7.28
N PHE A 5 -14.35 -8.09 -8.09
CA PHE A 5 -14.81 -6.75 -8.48
C PHE A 5 -14.72 -6.63 -9.99
N ASP A 6 -15.85 -6.40 -10.66
CA ASP A 6 -15.89 -6.07 -12.08
C ASP A 6 -15.53 -4.59 -12.26
N LEU A 7 -14.29 -4.33 -12.67
CA LEU A 7 -13.75 -2.97 -12.78
C LEU A 7 -14.41 -2.16 -13.91
N SER A 8 -15.09 -2.80 -14.84
CA SER A 8 -15.85 -2.12 -15.90
C SER A 8 -17.12 -1.42 -15.37
N LYS A 9 -17.59 -1.81 -14.19
CA LYS A 9 -18.80 -1.24 -13.57
C LYS A 9 -18.51 -0.07 -12.63
N GLY A 10 -17.26 0.19 -12.34
CA GLY A 10 -16.84 1.29 -11.47
C GLY A 10 -15.57 0.96 -10.71
N PHE A 11 -15.01 1.98 -10.07
CA PHE A 11 -13.81 1.82 -9.25
C PHE A 11 -14.20 1.40 -7.82
N PRO A 12 -13.69 0.28 -7.28
CA PRO A 12 -14.14 -0.25 -5.99
C PRO A 12 -13.52 0.50 -4.80
N LEU A 13 -13.81 1.79 -4.70
CA LEU A 13 -13.52 2.60 -3.53
C LEU A 13 -14.70 2.50 -2.56
N LEU A 14 -14.45 2.06 -1.35
CA LEU A 14 -15.48 1.76 -0.36
C LEU A 14 -16.40 2.96 -0.11
N THR A 15 -17.72 2.75 -0.08
CA THR A 15 -18.73 3.80 0.10
C THR A 15 -19.41 3.78 1.46
N THR A 16 -19.37 2.66 2.18
CA THR A 16 -19.96 2.51 3.52
C THR A 16 -19.16 3.23 4.61
N LYS A 17 -17.93 3.61 4.32
CA LYS A 17 -17.13 4.59 5.07
C LYS A 17 -16.16 5.29 4.11
N LYS A 18 -15.84 6.54 4.41
CA LYS A 18 -14.90 7.31 3.60
C LYS A 18 -13.49 6.71 3.70
N VAL A 19 -12.86 6.49 2.54
CA VAL A 19 -11.47 6.05 2.39
C VAL A 19 -10.71 7.09 1.57
N SER A 20 -9.48 7.38 1.94
CA SER A 20 -8.66 8.39 1.25
C SER A 20 -8.01 7.82 -0.02
N PHE A 21 -8.56 8.17 -1.17
CA PHE A 21 -7.93 7.82 -2.45
C PHE A 21 -6.51 8.39 -2.59
N LYS A 22 -6.27 9.60 -2.07
CA LYS A 22 -4.94 10.21 -2.08
C LYS A 22 -3.88 9.34 -1.41
N LEU A 23 -4.18 8.79 -0.23
CA LEU A 23 -3.23 7.91 0.48
C LEU A 23 -2.98 6.62 -0.30
N ILE A 24 -4.02 6.03 -0.88
CA ILE A 24 -3.93 4.82 -1.70
C ILE A 24 -3.08 5.07 -2.95
N ALA A 25 -3.39 6.13 -3.70
CA ALA A 25 -2.72 6.44 -4.96
C ALA A 25 -1.24 6.80 -4.76
N THR A 26 -0.93 7.63 -3.77
CA THR A 26 0.47 8.03 -3.49
C THR A 26 1.32 6.86 -3.01
N GLU A 27 0.77 5.95 -2.20
CA GLU A 27 1.47 4.72 -1.80
C GLU A 27 1.72 3.81 -3.01
N LEU A 28 0.72 3.58 -3.85
CA LEU A 28 0.88 2.74 -5.03
C LEU A 28 1.89 3.33 -6.02
N ILE A 29 1.87 4.63 -6.27
CA ILE A 29 2.86 5.31 -7.12
C ILE A 29 4.27 5.13 -6.55
N TRP A 30 4.42 5.25 -5.24
CA TRP A 30 5.69 5.01 -4.55
C TRP A 30 6.20 3.58 -4.78
N PHE A 31 5.34 2.56 -4.71
CA PHE A 31 5.70 1.17 -5.06
C PHE A 31 6.07 1.02 -6.53
N ILE A 32 5.27 1.58 -7.45
CA ILE A 32 5.50 1.50 -8.90
C ILE A 32 6.86 2.12 -9.30
N ARG A 33 7.27 3.18 -8.62
CA ARG A 33 8.58 3.81 -8.84
C ARG A 33 9.74 3.03 -8.28
N GLY A 34 9.49 2.00 -7.48
CA GLY A 34 10.53 1.28 -6.75
C GLY A 34 11.17 2.13 -5.64
N ASP A 35 10.53 3.23 -5.28
CA ASP A 35 10.98 4.09 -4.19
C ASP A 35 10.73 3.42 -2.84
N THR A 36 11.65 3.57 -1.92
CA THR A 36 11.59 3.01 -0.56
C THR A 36 11.79 4.07 0.50
N ASN A 37 11.97 5.34 0.09
CA ASN A 37 12.20 6.45 1.00
C ASN A 37 10.90 7.17 1.36
N LEU A 38 10.72 7.47 2.63
CA LEU A 38 9.53 8.15 3.17
C LEU A 38 9.30 9.54 2.60
N ARG A 39 10.33 10.24 2.14
CA ARG A 39 10.22 11.66 1.73
C ARG A 39 9.13 11.88 0.70
N TYR A 40 9.00 10.98 -0.29
CA TYR A 40 7.93 11.06 -1.28
C TYR A 40 6.55 11.02 -0.63
N LEU A 41 6.31 10.05 0.25
CA LEU A 41 5.04 9.89 0.94
C LEU A 41 4.71 11.10 1.83
N LEU A 42 5.71 11.61 2.56
CA LEU A 42 5.53 12.76 3.46
C LEU A 42 5.21 14.07 2.70
N LYS A 43 5.69 14.25 1.47
CA LYS A 43 5.29 15.38 0.61
C LYS A 43 3.79 15.41 0.33
N TYR A 44 3.14 14.25 0.31
CA TYR A 44 1.69 14.09 0.17
C TYR A 44 0.96 13.97 1.51
N ASN A 45 1.63 14.16 2.64
CA ASN A 45 1.12 13.92 3.99
C ASN A 45 0.59 12.48 4.18
N ASN A 46 1.23 11.53 3.51
CA ASN A 46 0.97 10.11 3.68
C ASN A 46 1.86 9.55 4.79
N ASN A 47 1.24 9.15 5.89
CA ASN A 47 1.92 8.75 7.12
C ASN A 47 1.87 7.23 7.36
N ILE A 48 1.43 6.42 6.39
CA ILE A 48 1.17 4.99 6.58
C ILE A 48 2.44 4.24 7.02
N TRP A 49 3.62 4.64 6.52
CA TRP A 49 4.89 3.95 6.74
C TRP A 49 5.81 4.59 7.79
N ASN A 50 5.41 5.68 8.43
CA ASN A 50 6.28 6.46 9.31
C ASN A 50 6.82 5.66 10.49
N GLU A 51 5.97 4.87 11.13
CA GLU A 51 6.32 4.19 12.38
C GLU A 51 7.46 3.19 12.21
N TRP A 52 7.53 2.48 11.07
CA TRP A 52 8.60 1.52 10.80
C TRP A 52 9.96 2.20 10.65
N ALA A 53 10.04 3.31 9.93
CA ALA A 53 11.28 4.06 9.81
C ALA A 53 11.64 4.78 11.12
N PHE A 54 10.64 5.31 11.83
CA PHE A 54 10.83 5.94 13.13
C PHE A 54 11.37 4.96 14.17
N GLU A 55 10.84 3.72 14.21
CA GLU A 55 11.33 2.67 15.09
C GLU A 55 12.81 2.36 14.85
N LYS A 56 13.21 2.21 13.59
CA LYS A 56 14.63 2.05 13.22
C LYS A 56 15.48 3.23 13.69
N TYR A 57 14.99 4.46 13.50
CA TYR A 57 15.70 5.67 13.90
C TYR A 57 15.92 5.76 15.40
N VAL A 58 14.88 5.53 16.20
CA VAL A 58 15.00 5.63 17.68
C VAL A 58 15.83 4.52 18.30
N GLN A 59 16.06 3.43 17.58
CA GLN A 59 16.98 2.35 17.98
C GLN A 59 18.42 2.60 17.53
N SER A 60 18.67 3.61 16.68
CA SER A 60 20.00 3.91 16.17
C SER A 60 20.82 4.75 17.16
N SER A 61 22.14 4.75 16.97
CA SER A 61 23.08 5.61 17.75
C SER A 61 22.91 7.10 17.50
N ASP A 62 22.17 7.50 16.49
CA ASP A 62 21.94 8.91 16.14
C ASP A 62 20.79 9.54 16.92
N TYR A 63 19.95 8.70 17.55
CA TYR A 63 18.84 9.19 18.35
C TYR A 63 19.28 9.52 19.77
N HIS A 64 19.05 10.76 20.19
CA HIS A 64 19.42 11.28 21.51
C HIS A 64 18.22 11.88 22.27
N GLY A 65 17.00 11.58 21.81
CA GLY A 65 15.77 12.05 22.42
C GLY A 65 15.28 11.17 23.60
N PRO A 66 14.04 11.39 24.05
CA PRO A 66 13.40 10.61 25.10
C PRO A 66 13.32 9.12 24.76
N ASP A 67 13.28 8.26 25.78
CA ASP A 67 13.09 6.81 25.59
C ASP A 67 11.79 6.50 24.84
N MET A 68 11.91 5.90 23.66
CA MET A 68 10.82 5.48 22.78
C MET A 68 10.55 3.97 22.81
N THR A 69 11.13 3.23 23.76
CA THR A 69 10.90 1.78 23.89
C THR A 69 9.40 1.49 24.01
N ASN A 70 8.91 0.56 23.21
CA ASN A 70 7.50 0.17 23.15
C ASN A 70 6.52 1.34 22.91
N PHE A 71 6.91 2.34 22.12
CA PHE A 71 6.10 3.54 21.91
C PHE A 71 4.68 3.21 21.44
N GLY A 72 4.47 2.21 20.58
CA GLY A 72 3.15 1.82 20.09
C GLY A 72 2.17 1.43 21.21
N HIS A 73 2.64 0.74 22.24
CA HIS A 73 1.83 0.41 23.42
C HIS A 73 1.65 1.62 24.37
N ARG A 74 2.74 2.35 24.63
CA ARG A 74 2.74 3.48 25.56
C ARG A 74 1.82 4.61 25.11
N VAL A 75 1.79 4.93 23.81
CA VAL A 75 0.90 5.96 23.24
C VAL A 75 -0.58 5.71 23.53
N GLN A 76 -0.99 4.43 23.62
CA GLN A 76 -2.39 4.07 23.89
C GLN A 76 -2.79 4.22 25.37
N HIS A 77 -1.83 4.14 26.28
CA HIS A 77 -2.09 4.03 27.72
C HIS A 77 -1.53 5.20 28.54
N ASP A 78 -0.70 6.06 27.93
CA ASP A 78 -0.06 7.20 28.59
C ASP A 78 -0.22 8.48 27.75
N PRO A 79 -1.20 9.34 28.10
CA PRO A 79 -1.46 10.58 27.38
C PRO A 79 -0.28 11.58 27.39
N GLU A 80 0.55 11.60 28.43
CA GLU A 80 1.73 12.48 28.48
C GLU A 80 2.82 11.95 27.56
N PHE A 81 3.04 10.64 27.56
CA PHE A 81 3.94 10.03 26.60
C PHE A 81 3.46 10.23 25.15
N ALA A 82 2.16 10.15 24.90
CA ALA A 82 1.59 10.39 23.56
C ALA A 82 1.95 11.78 22.99
N LYS A 83 2.02 12.81 23.84
CA LYS A 83 2.47 14.15 23.46
C LYS A 83 3.96 14.17 23.10
N ILE A 84 4.78 13.51 23.89
CA ILE A 84 6.23 13.39 23.64
C ILE A 84 6.47 12.64 22.32
N TYR A 85 5.80 11.50 22.15
CA TYR A 85 5.87 10.73 20.90
C TYR A 85 5.46 11.56 19.68
N GLN A 86 4.36 12.31 19.76
CA GLN A 86 3.90 13.15 18.66
C GLN A 86 4.92 14.24 18.31
N GLN A 87 5.60 14.82 19.30
CA GLN A 87 6.64 15.81 19.08
C GLN A 87 7.86 15.19 18.38
N GLU A 88 8.34 14.03 18.86
CA GLU A 88 9.48 13.32 18.28
C GLU A 88 9.17 12.84 16.85
N MET A 89 7.98 12.31 16.61
CA MET A 89 7.52 11.93 15.25
C MET A 89 7.46 13.14 14.32
N ASN A 90 6.99 14.30 14.79
CA ASN A 90 6.96 15.53 13.99
C ASN A 90 8.37 16.02 13.67
N ASN A 91 9.30 15.96 14.63
CA ASN A 91 10.72 16.29 14.42
C ASN A 91 11.35 15.35 13.39
N PHE A 92 11.10 14.05 13.50
CA PHE A 92 11.57 13.05 12.54
C PHE A 92 11.05 13.34 11.12
N LYS A 93 9.75 13.55 10.94
CA LYS A 93 9.17 13.91 9.64
C LYS A 93 9.75 15.18 9.05
N HIS A 94 9.95 16.21 9.90
CA HIS A 94 10.56 17.46 9.48
C HIS A 94 11.99 17.24 8.98
N GLN A 95 12.79 16.42 9.66
CA GLN A 95 14.14 16.08 9.24
C GLN A 95 14.15 15.31 7.92
N ILE A 96 13.26 14.32 7.74
CA ILE A 96 13.13 13.60 6.46
C ILE A 96 12.81 14.56 5.30
N LEU A 97 11.95 15.53 5.52
CA LEU A 97 11.53 16.48 4.47
C LEU A 97 12.61 17.51 4.12
N ASN A 98 13.41 17.95 5.08
CA ASN A 98 14.23 19.16 4.96
C ASN A 98 15.74 18.93 5.09
N ASN A 99 16.19 17.74 5.44
CA ASN A 99 17.60 17.40 5.61
C ASN A 99 17.95 16.18 4.75
N ASP A 100 18.72 16.39 3.69
CA ASP A 100 19.05 15.32 2.73
C ASP A 100 19.87 14.20 3.37
N ALA A 101 20.90 14.54 4.15
CA ALA A 101 21.72 13.53 4.82
C ALA A 101 20.92 12.69 5.83
N PHE A 102 19.99 13.32 6.56
CA PHE A 102 19.09 12.62 7.46
C PHE A 102 18.11 11.71 6.69
N MET A 103 17.53 12.21 5.61
CA MET A 103 16.63 11.47 4.75
C MET A 103 17.31 10.24 4.12
N GLU A 104 18.52 10.40 3.60
CA GLU A 104 19.29 9.28 3.04
C GLU A 104 19.58 8.19 4.09
N LYS A 105 19.89 8.61 5.33
CA LYS A 105 20.25 7.67 6.40
C LYS A 105 19.05 6.99 7.08
N HIS A 106 17.96 7.73 7.32
CA HIS A 106 16.85 7.32 8.17
C HIS A 106 15.49 7.25 7.47
N GLY A 107 15.39 7.72 6.23
CA GLY A 107 14.14 7.71 5.45
C GLY A 107 13.90 6.43 4.68
N ASP A 108 14.91 5.61 4.46
CA ASP A 108 14.82 4.40 3.67
C ASP A 108 14.29 3.21 4.50
N LEU A 109 13.23 2.59 4.00
CA LEU A 109 12.60 1.41 4.59
C LEU A 109 13.24 0.08 4.13
N GLY A 110 14.11 0.12 3.12
CA GLY A 110 14.80 -1.05 2.59
C GLY A 110 13.91 -1.95 1.74
N ASN A 111 13.85 -3.25 2.04
CA ASN A 111 13.27 -4.30 1.20
C ASN A 111 11.72 -4.34 1.25
N VAL A 112 11.04 -3.21 1.05
CA VAL A 112 9.58 -3.13 0.96
C VAL A 112 9.08 -3.39 -0.48
N TYR A 113 7.77 -3.31 -0.72
CA TYR A 113 7.12 -3.67 -1.98
C TYR A 113 7.77 -3.08 -3.23
N GLY A 114 8.10 -1.79 -3.23
CA GLY A 114 8.73 -1.13 -4.38
C GLY A 114 10.06 -1.75 -4.76
N LYS A 115 10.90 -2.05 -3.77
CA LYS A 115 12.18 -2.74 -3.97
C LYS A 115 11.97 -4.12 -4.60
N GLN A 116 11.06 -4.93 -4.07
CA GLN A 116 10.81 -6.27 -4.59
C GLN A 116 10.22 -6.24 -6.00
N TRP A 117 9.31 -5.32 -6.29
CA TRP A 117 8.68 -5.21 -7.60
C TRP A 117 9.63 -4.75 -8.71
N ARG A 118 10.54 -3.82 -8.38
CA ARG A 118 11.33 -3.07 -9.35
C ARG A 118 12.82 -3.43 -9.36
N ASP A 119 13.30 -4.01 -8.29
CA ASP A 119 14.74 -4.28 -8.11
C ASP A 119 14.98 -5.50 -7.21
N TRP A 120 14.32 -6.62 -7.55
CA TRP A 120 14.55 -7.89 -6.88
C TRP A 120 15.97 -8.38 -7.11
N VAL A 121 16.71 -8.70 -6.05
CA VAL A 121 18.06 -9.26 -6.14
C VAL A 121 17.98 -10.78 -6.08
N GLY A 122 18.43 -11.44 -7.16
CA GLY A 122 18.52 -12.89 -7.23
C GLY A 122 19.72 -13.46 -6.48
N ALA A 123 19.72 -14.77 -6.25
CA ALA A 123 20.83 -15.48 -5.61
C ALA A 123 22.15 -15.39 -6.40
N ASP A 124 22.06 -15.10 -7.69
CA ASP A 124 23.18 -14.85 -8.61
C ASP A 124 23.69 -13.39 -8.57
N GLY A 125 23.10 -12.53 -7.73
CA GLY A 125 23.39 -11.10 -7.66
C GLY A 125 22.81 -10.28 -8.80
N GLN A 126 21.98 -10.88 -9.69
CA GLN A 126 21.31 -10.14 -10.75
C GLN A 126 20.09 -9.38 -10.21
N HIS A 127 19.79 -8.25 -10.84
CA HIS A 127 18.67 -7.39 -10.52
C HIS A 127 17.51 -7.61 -11.50
N TYR A 128 16.31 -7.83 -10.98
CA TYR A 128 15.12 -8.13 -11.75
C TYR A 128 14.03 -7.08 -11.51
N ASP A 129 13.67 -6.33 -12.57
CA ASP A 129 12.49 -5.46 -12.58
C ASP A 129 11.25 -6.28 -12.97
N GLN A 130 10.59 -6.87 -11.98
CA GLN A 130 9.43 -7.74 -12.22
C GLN A 130 8.26 -6.98 -12.85
N LEU A 131 7.99 -5.75 -12.39
CA LEU A 131 6.85 -4.96 -12.86
C LEU A 131 7.03 -4.56 -14.33
N LYS A 132 8.21 -4.07 -14.72
CA LYS A 132 8.52 -3.76 -16.11
C LYS A 132 8.44 -4.99 -17.00
N THR A 133 9.01 -6.10 -16.54
CA THR A 133 8.99 -7.39 -17.26
C THR A 133 7.57 -7.87 -17.50
N VAL A 134 6.70 -7.82 -16.50
CA VAL A 134 5.30 -8.26 -16.63
C VAL A 134 4.52 -7.39 -17.61
N ILE A 135 4.73 -6.07 -17.59
CA ILE A 135 4.10 -5.14 -18.54
C ILE A 135 4.54 -5.46 -19.99
N GLU A 136 5.83 -5.68 -20.21
CA GLU A 136 6.35 -6.06 -21.53
C GLU A 136 5.81 -7.42 -21.99
N GLN A 137 5.68 -8.39 -21.09
CA GLN A 137 5.09 -9.69 -21.39
C GLN A 137 3.59 -9.59 -21.73
N ILE A 138 2.83 -8.75 -21.04
CA ILE A 138 1.41 -8.52 -21.37
C ILE A 138 1.27 -7.94 -22.77
N LYS A 139 2.13 -6.97 -23.15
CA LYS A 139 2.14 -6.37 -24.49
C LYS A 139 2.49 -7.35 -25.60
N THR A 140 3.44 -8.24 -25.36
CA THR A 140 4.02 -9.12 -26.40
C THR A 140 3.44 -10.54 -26.39
N HIS A 141 3.06 -11.05 -25.25
CA HIS A 141 2.55 -12.41 -25.04
C HIS A 141 1.35 -12.43 -24.08
N PRO A 142 0.21 -11.78 -24.43
CA PRO A 142 -0.92 -11.58 -23.53
C PRO A 142 -1.51 -12.89 -22.98
N ASN A 143 -1.42 -13.98 -23.74
CA ASN A 143 -1.91 -15.30 -23.34
C ASN A 143 -0.97 -16.09 -22.41
N SER A 144 0.14 -15.49 -21.99
CA SER A 144 1.07 -16.13 -21.05
C SER A 144 0.41 -16.33 -19.68
N ARG A 145 0.76 -17.42 -19.01
CA ARG A 145 0.36 -17.73 -17.63
C ARG A 145 1.45 -17.37 -16.61
N ARG A 146 2.42 -16.55 -17.02
CA ARG A 146 3.59 -16.15 -16.24
C ARG A 146 3.58 -14.68 -15.86
N HIS A 147 2.45 -13.99 -15.99
CA HIS A 147 2.30 -12.59 -15.61
C HIS A 147 2.22 -12.44 -14.08
N ILE A 148 3.30 -12.78 -13.38
CA ILE A 148 3.36 -12.82 -11.91
C ILE A 148 4.39 -11.82 -11.41
N VAL A 149 4.03 -11.11 -10.34
CA VAL A 149 4.93 -10.29 -9.54
C VAL A 149 4.88 -10.78 -8.09
N SER A 150 6.02 -11.12 -7.52
CA SER A 150 6.14 -11.58 -6.14
C SER A 150 6.83 -10.53 -5.28
N ALA A 151 6.28 -10.27 -4.09
CA ALA A 151 6.95 -9.48 -3.06
C ALA A 151 7.60 -10.37 -1.99
N TRP A 152 7.25 -11.65 -1.94
CA TRP A 152 7.76 -12.59 -0.95
C TRP A 152 9.11 -13.13 -1.37
N ASN A 153 10.18 -12.56 -0.80
CA ASN A 153 11.56 -12.99 -1.00
C ASN A 153 12.08 -13.70 0.26
N PRO A 154 12.12 -15.05 0.31
CA PRO A 154 12.51 -15.78 1.51
C PRO A 154 13.91 -15.44 2.03
N SER A 155 14.82 -15.01 1.17
CA SER A 155 16.18 -14.64 1.57
C SER A 155 16.29 -13.29 2.28
N GLU A 156 15.23 -12.46 2.24
CA GLU A 156 15.23 -11.10 2.77
C GLU A 156 14.15 -10.87 3.86
N ILE A 157 13.28 -11.84 4.11
CA ILE A 157 12.14 -11.71 5.05
C ILE A 157 12.58 -11.18 6.42
N ASP A 158 13.67 -11.73 6.98
CA ASP A 158 14.14 -11.37 8.32
C ASP A 158 14.77 -9.97 8.39
N THR A 159 15.05 -9.36 7.23
CA THR A 159 15.63 -8.00 7.13
C THR A 159 14.59 -6.95 6.73
N MET A 160 13.37 -7.36 6.41
CA MET A 160 12.30 -6.45 6.03
C MET A 160 11.74 -5.70 7.25
N ALA A 161 11.40 -4.43 7.05
CA ALA A 161 10.66 -3.65 8.04
C ALA A 161 9.32 -4.31 8.40
N LEU A 162 8.67 -4.90 7.38
CA LEU A 162 7.46 -5.70 7.51
C LEU A 162 7.44 -6.76 6.40
N PRO A 163 7.34 -8.07 6.72
CA PRO A 163 7.10 -9.10 5.72
C PRO A 163 5.84 -8.84 4.92
N PRO A 164 5.87 -8.94 3.58
CA PRO A 164 4.79 -8.48 2.74
C PRO A 164 3.49 -9.25 2.96
N CYS A 165 2.42 -8.53 3.31
CA CYS A 165 1.06 -9.08 3.39
C CYS A 165 0.50 -9.39 2.00
N HIS A 166 0.72 -8.49 1.04
CA HIS A 166 0.41 -8.69 -0.38
C HIS A 166 1.51 -9.54 -1.02
N THR A 167 1.37 -10.85 -0.95
CA THR A 167 2.46 -11.79 -1.21
C THR A 167 2.84 -11.86 -2.67
N LEU A 168 1.83 -11.99 -3.54
CA LEU A 168 2.01 -12.01 -4.99
C LEU A 168 0.72 -11.60 -5.70
N PHE A 169 0.85 -11.10 -6.93
CA PHE A 169 -0.28 -10.89 -7.81
C PHE A 169 0.02 -11.39 -9.22
N GLN A 170 -1.03 -11.76 -9.93
CA GLN A 170 -0.98 -12.30 -11.28
C GLN A 170 -1.99 -11.60 -12.17
N PHE A 171 -1.59 -11.30 -13.41
CA PHE A 171 -2.48 -10.76 -14.43
C PHE A 171 -2.96 -11.84 -15.38
N TYR A 172 -4.17 -11.61 -15.93
CA TYR A 172 -4.80 -12.44 -16.92
C TYR A 172 -5.45 -11.56 -17.99
N VAL A 173 -5.21 -11.89 -19.26
CA VAL A 173 -5.78 -11.16 -20.39
C VAL A 173 -6.75 -12.05 -21.13
N GLU A 174 -7.98 -11.61 -21.28
CA GLU A 174 -9.00 -12.27 -22.07
C GLU A 174 -9.92 -11.24 -22.73
N ASN A 175 -10.25 -11.45 -24.00
CA ASN A 175 -11.13 -10.56 -24.78
C ASN A 175 -10.70 -9.07 -24.70
N ASN A 176 -9.40 -8.81 -24.85
CA ASN A 176 -8.80 -7.50 -24.72
C ASN A 176 -8.99 -6.82 -23.35
N ARG A 177 -9.21 -7.58 -22.30
CA ARG A 177 -9.42 -7.08 -20.93
C ARG A 177 -8.37 -7.65 -19.99
N LEU A 178 -7.83 -6.79 -19.15
CA LEU A 178 -6.84 -7.13 -18.12
C LEU A 178 -7.53 -7.34 -16.77
N SER A 179 -7.32 -8.51 -16.20
CA SER A 179 -7.73 -8.87 -14.83
C SER A 179 -6.50 -9.07 -13.95
N CYS A 180 -6.66 -8.84 -12.66
CA CYS A 180 -5.61 -9.04 -11.65
C CYS A 180 -6.15 -9.91 -10.52
N GLN A 181 -5.35 -10.91 -10.09
CA GLN A 181 -5.59 -11.65 -8.86
C GLN A 181 -4.47 -11.37 -7.86
N LEU A 182 -4.82 -10.94 -6.66
CA LEU A 182 -3.93 -10.78 -5.52
C LEU A 182 -4.11 -11.92 -4.54
N TYR A 183 -3.01 -12.54 -4.10
CA TYR A 183 -2.98 -13.35 -2.88
C TYR A 183 -2.41 -12.52 -1.73
N GLN A 184 -3.24 -12.29 -0.71
CA GLN A 184 -2.87 -11.60 0.52
C GLN A 184 -2.84 -12.59 1.67
N ARG A 185 -1.65 -12.83 2.24
CA ARG A 185 -1.46 -13.84 3.30
C ARG A 185 -2.11 -13.46 4.63
N SER A 186 -2.19 -12.15 4.90
CA SER A 186 -2.71 -11.58 6.15
C SER A 186 -3.50 -10.31 5.83
N ALA A 187 -4.76 -10.26 6.26
CA ALA A 187 -5.72 -9.25 5.83
C ALA A 187 -6.56 -8.74 7.01
N ASP A 188 -6.26 -7.52 7.47
CA ASP A 188 -7.13 -6.74 8.34
C ASP A 188 -8.35 -6.26 7.55
N ILE A 189 -9.49 -6.89 7.80
CA ILE A 189 -10.73 -6.66 7.03
C ILE A 189 -11.23 -5.23 7.17
N PHE A 190 -11.05 -4.59 8.34
CA PHE A 190 -11.64 -3.29 8.59
C PHE A 190 -10.80 -2.11 8.07
N LEU A 191 -9.49 -2.10 8.36
CA LEU A 191 -8.61 -0.99 7.96
C LEU A 191 -7.84 -1.28 6.67
N GLY A 192 -7.21 -2.44 6.56
CA GLY A 192 -6.29 -2.76 5.47
C GLY A 192 -6.99 -3.12 4.16
N VAL A 193 -7.93 -4.05 4.19
CA VAL A 193 -8.57 -4.61 2.98
C VAL A 193 -9.21 -3.54 2.08
N PRO A 194 -9.94 -2.52 2.58
CA PRO A 194 -10.46 -1.45 1.73
C PRO A 194 -9.39 -0.70 0.94
N PHE A 195 -8.24 -0.42 1.55
CA PHE A 195 -7.08 0.18 0.89
C PHE A 195 -6.51 -0.76 -0.18
N ASN A 196 -6.35 -2.04 0.15
CA ASN A 196 -5.77 -3.02 -0.74
C ASN A 196 -6.62 -3.26 -1.99
N ILE A 197 -7.96 -3.33 -1.85
CA ILE A 197 -8.91 -3.44 -2.96
C ILE A 197 -8.71 -2.27 -3.93
N ALA A 198 -8.72 -1.05 -3.43
CA ALA A 198 -8.58 0.14 -4.26
C ALA A 198 -7.17 0.27 -4.86
N SER A 199 -6.12 -0.08 -4.12
CA SER A 199 -4.74 -0.03 -4.59
C SER A 199 -4.50 -0.97 -5.78
N TYR A 200 -4.89 -2.25 -5.67
CA TYR A 200 -4.69 -3.21 -6.76
C TYR A 200 -5.68 -3.02 -7.93
N SER A 201 -6.85 -2.46 -7.67
CA SER A 201 -7.74 -2.01 -8.74
C SER A 201 -7.12 -0.85 -9.52
N LEU A 202 -6.50 0.12 -8.84
CA LEU A 202 -5.77 1.21 -9.47
C LEU A 202 -4.58 0.68 -10.30
N LEU A 203 -3.80 -0.23 -9.74
CA LEU A 203 -2.69 -0.88 -10.46
C LEU A 203 -3.18 -1.56 -11.74
N THR A 204 -4.32 -2.26 -11.68
CA THR A 204 -4.93 -2.93 -12.84
C THR A 204 -5.32 -1.91 -13.91
N HIS A 205 -5.94 -0.80 -13.55
CA HIS A 205 -6.28 0.29 -14.47
C HIS A 205 -5.03 0.90 -15.13
N LEU A 206 -3.98 1.16 -14.35
CA LEU A 206 -2.74 1.76 -14.85
C LEU A 206 -2.03 0.83 -15.83
N ILE A 207 -1.93 -0.46 -15.53
CA ILE A 207 -1.30 -1.45 -16.42
C ILE A 207 -2.18 -1.70 -17.66
N ALA A 208 -3.50 -1.74 -17.52
CA ALA A 208 -4.41 -1.86 -18.66
C ALA A 208 -4.21 -0.69 -19.64
N LYS A 209 -4.16 0.56 -19.12
CA LYS A 209 -3.84 1.75 -19.94
C LYS A 209 -2.48 1.63 -20.61
N GLU A 210 -1.43 1.27 -19.87
CA GLU A 210 -0.06 1.10 -20.39
C GLU A 210 0.02 0.05 -21.51
N CYS A 211 -0.81 -1.00 -21.43
CA CYS A 211 -0.86 -2.10 -22.38
C CYS A 211 -1.96 -1.93 -23.45
N GLN A 212 -2.69 -0.81 -23.48
CA GLN A 212 -3.82 -0.55 -24.41
C GLN A 212 -4.93 -1.61 -24.31
N LEU A 213 -5.23 -2.05 -23.09
CA LEU A 213 -6.28 -3.00 -22.77
C LEU A 213 -7.41 -2.31 -21.99
N GLU A 214 -8.61 -2.87 -22.08
CA GLU A 214 -9.71 -2.56 -21.18
C GLU A 214 -9.49 -3.23 -19.82
N VAL A 215 -10.16 -2.76 -18.77
CA VAL A 215 -10.13 -3.42 -17.47
C VAL A 215 -11.13 -4.59 -17.40
N GLY A 216 -10.71 -5.66 -16.74
CA GLY A 216 -11.53 -6.82 -16.43
C GLY A 216 -11.96 -6.85 -14.97
N GLU A 217 -11.51 -7.87 -14.24
CA GLU A 217 -11.81 -8.07 -12.83
C GLU A 217 -10.57 -7.83 -11.94
N PHE A 218 -10.82 -7.38 -10.71
CA PHE A 218 -9.89 -7.57 -9.61
C PHE A 218 -10.41 -8.71 -8.71
N VAL A 219 -9.56 -9.72 -8.51
CA VAL A 219 -9.86 -10.89 -7.67
C VAL A 219 -8.93 -10.86 -6.46
N HIS A 220 -9.50 -10.75 -5.27
CA HIS A 220 -8.76 -10.66 -4.01
C HIS A 220 -8.91 -11.94 -3.20
N THR A 221 -7.83 -12.71 -3.09
CA THR A 221 -7.79 -13.98 -2.36
C THR A 221 -7.04 -13.79 -1.04
N PHE A 222 -7.66 -14.23 0.05
CA PHE A 222 -7.11 -14.10 1.40
C PHE A 222 -6.62 -15.44 1.94
N GLY A 223 -5.47 -15.41 2.58
CA GLY A 223 -5.02 -16.46 3.48
C GLY A 223 -5.72 -16.28 4.84
N ASP A 224 -5.09 -15.56 5.77
CA ASP A 224 -5.69 -15.18 7.04
C ASP A 224 -6.46 -13.86 6.90
N ALA A 225 -7.79 -13.93 6.92
CA ALA A 225 -8.67 -12.77 6.95
C ALA A 225 -9.22 -12.60 8.36
N HIS A 226 -8.88 -11.50 9.02
CA HIS A 226 -9.18 -11.29 10.43
C HIS A 226 -9.80 -9.93 10.72
N ILE A 227 -10.50 -9.88 11.84
CA ILE A 227 -11.09 -8.69 12.44
C ILE A 227 -10.50 -8.56 13.86
N TYR A 228 -9.88 -7.42 14.15
CA TYR A 228 -9.39 -7.15 15.49
C TYR A 228 -10.56 -6.92 16.47
N SER A 229 -10.41 -7.40 17.71
CA SER A 229 -11.45 -7.28 18.74
C SER A 229 -11.84 -5.82 19.03
N ASN A 230 -10.91 -4.89 18.93
CA ASN A 230 -11.14 -3.45 19.10
C ASN A 230 -11.79 -2.77 17.84
N HIS A 231 -12.08 -3.51 16.78
CA HIS A 231 -12.78 -3.02 15.60
C HIS A 231 -14.25 -3.46 15.53
N ILE A 232 -14.73 -4.30 16.43
CA ILE A 232 -16.05 -4.92 16.35
C ILE A 232 -17.18 -3.87 16.33
N GLU A 233 -17.15 -2.88 17.22
CA GLU A 233 -18.16 -1.81 17.27
C GLU A 233 -18.14 -0.94 15.98
N ALA A 234 -16.96 -0.66 15.46
CA ALA A 234 -16.79 0.08 14.23
C ALA A 234 -17.38 -0.67 13.01
N ILE A 235 -17.18 -1.99 12.96
CA ILE A 235 -17.73 -2.86 11.93
C ILE A 235 -19.26 -2.97 12.05
N GLN A 236 -19.79 -3.11 13.26
CA GLN A 236 -21.25 -3.11 13.49
C GLN A 236 -21.88 -1.82 12.96
N THR A 237 -21.29 -0.67 13.28
CA THR A 237 -21.73 0.63 12.74
C THR A 237 -21.67 0.66 11.20
N GLN A 238 -20.64 0.10 10.59
CA GLN A 238 -20.50 0.06 9.15
C GLN A 238 -21.55 -0.85 8.48
N LEU A 239 -21.88 -1.98 9.08
CA LEU A 239 -22.85 -2.95 8.57
C LEU A 239 -24.28 -2.39 8.53
N GLU A 240 -24.61 -1.37 9.33
CA GLU A 240 -25.90 -0.68 9.30
C GLU A 240 -26.06 0.30 8.11
N ARG A 241 -24.96 0.55 7.38
CA ARG A 241 -24.92 1.53 6.27
C ARG A 241 -25.19 0.86 4.94
N THR A 242 -26.00 1.52 4.11
CA THR A 242 -26.23 1.10 2.72
C THR A 242 -25.09 1.60 1.83
N SER A 243 -24.70 0.81 0.84
CA SER A 243 -23.72 1.22 -0.15
C SER A 243 -24.30 2.26 -1.12
N TYR A 244 -23.44 3.16 -1.59
CA TYR A 244 -23.70 3.99 -2.76
C TYR A 244 -23.12 3.34 -4.02
N GLU A 245 -23.46 3.90 -5.18
CA GLU A 245 -22.86 3.49 -6.45
C GLU A 245 -21.34 3.72 -6.42
N PRO A 246 -20.55 2.81 -7.04
CA PRO A 246 -19.12 2.97 -7.08
C PRO A 246 -18.72 4.19 -7.92
N PRO A 247 -17.70 4.95 -7.50
CA PRO A 247 -17.17 6.06 -8.29
C PRO A 247 -16.50 5.58 -9.58
N GLN A 248 -16.11 6.53 -10.41
CA GLN A 248 -15.33 6.29 -11.62
C GLN A 248 -13.90 6.81 -11.44
N LEU A 249 -12.92 6.07 -11.95
CA LEU A 249 -11.54 6.52 -12.05
C LEU A 249 -11.31 7.14 -13.42
N LYS A 250 -10.69 8.35 -13.44
CA LYS A 250 -10.13 8.97 -14.63
C LYS A 250 -8.61 9.06 -14.51
N ILE A 251 -7.91 8.75 -15.59
CA ILE A 251 -6.47 8.92 -15.71
C ILE A 251 -6.26 10.01 -16.77
N ASN A 252 -5.88 11.20 -16.33
CA ASN A 252 -5.81 12.43 -17.15
C ASN A 252 -4.41 12.67 -17.74
N SER A 253 -3.66 11.60 -18.02
CA SER A 253 -2.31 11.69 -18.58
C SER A 253 -2.03 10.54 -19.53
N ASP A 254 -1.25 10.80 -20.57
CA ASP A 254 -0.74 9.78 -21.51
C ASP A 254 0.68 9.32 -21.20
N CYS A 255 1.25 9.77 -20.07
CA CYS A 255 2.58 9.36 -19.66
C CYS A 255 2.64 7.85 -19.34
N SER A 256 3.87 7.32 -19.29
CA SER A 256 4.12 5.96 -18.82
C SER A 256 3.64 5.77 -17.39
N ILE A 257 3.25 4.55 -17.05
CA ILE A 257 2.91 4.16 -15.67
C ILE A 257 4.01 4.52 -14.66
N PHE A 258 5.29 4.52 -15.08
CA PHE A 258 6.44 4.83 -14.22
C PHE A 258 6.63 6.33 -13.97
N ASP A 259 5.96 7.19 -14.76
CA ASP A 259 6.02 8.65 -14.66
C ASP A 259 4.72 9.26 -14.12
N ILE A 260 3.71 8.42 -13.83
CA ILE A 260 2.40 8.87 -13.32
C ILE A 260 2.56 9.63 -12.00
N GLU A 261 1.83 10.74 -11.87
CA GLU A 261 1.73 11.52 -10.64
C GLU A 261 0.31 11.41 -10.04
N TYR A 262 0.17 11.72 -8.76
CA TYR A 262 -1.15 11.71 -8.13
C TYR A 262 -2.12 12.66 -8.82
N GLU A 263 -1.63 13.80 -9.28
CA GLU A 263 -2.40 14.86 -9.95
C GLU A 263 -2.98 14.41 -11.30
N ASP A 264 -2.46 13.33 -11.89
CA ASP A 264 -2.99 12.72 -13.12
C ASP A 264 -4.22 11.84 -12.86
N LEU A 265 -4.54 11.58 -11.60
CA LEU A 265 -5.60 10.66 -11.18
C LEU A 265 -6.78 11.41 -10.57
N GLU A 266 -7.98 11.08 -11.01
CA GLU A 266 -9.21 11.69 -10.51
C GLU A 266 -10.26 10.63 -10.20
N ILE A 267 -10.85 10.71 -9.01
CA ILE A 267 -12.04 9.94 -8.65
C ILE A 267 -13.27 10.82 -8.83
N VAL A 268 -14.16 10.40 -9.71
CA VAL A 268 -15.38 11.14 -10.09
C VAL A 268 -16.60 10.47 -9.49
N ASN A 269 -17.52 11.29 -9.00
CA ASN A 269 -18.79 10.86 -8.41
C ASN A 269 -18.63 9.98 -7.15
N TYR A 270 -17.61 10.25 -6.34
CA TYR A 270 -17.42 9.54 -5.08
C TYR A 270 -18.36 10.06 -4.01
N GLN A 271 -19.34 9.26 -3.63
CA GLN A 271 -20.22 9.46 -2.50
C GLN A 271 -19.93 8.36 -1.45
N SER A 272 -19.76 8.76 -0.20
CA SER A 272 -19.52 7.82 0.89
C SER A 272 -20.15 8.30 2.19
N HIS A 273 -20.42 7.35 3.07
CA HIS A 273 -20.69 7.66 4.47
C HIS A 273 -19.43 8.24 5.13
N PRO A 274 -19.57 8.97 6.26
CA PRO A 274 -18.44 9.49 7.02
C PRO A 274 -17.42 8.40 7.39
N ALA A 275 -16.16 8.78 7.55
CA ALA A 275 -15.12 7.89 8.05
C ALA A 275 -15.51 7.33 9.43
N ILE A 276 -15.13 6.08 9.69
CA ILE A 276 -15.23 5.46 11.01
C ILE A 276 -13.81 5.34 11.53
N LYS A 277 -13.52 6.00 12.65
CA LYS A 277 -12.22 5.91 13.32
C LYS A 277 -12.16 4.62 14.11
N ALA A 278 -11.06 3.90 13.99
CA ALA A 278 -10.73 2.77 14.84
C ALA A 278 -9.23 2.82 15.17
N PRO A 279 -8.82 2.32 16.34
CA PRO A 279 -7.42 2.28 16.68
C PRO A 279 -6.66 1.35 15.74
N VAL A 280 -5.48 1.78 15.29
CA VAL A 280 -4.56 0.90 14.57
C VAL A 280 -4.09 -0.19 15.53
N SER A 281 -4.14 -1.44 15.10
CA SER A 281 -3.63 -2.53 15.91
C SER A 281 -2.12 -2.60 15.77
N TYR A 282 -1.39 -2.25 16.83
CA TYR A 282 0.08 -2.33 16.88
C TYR A 282 0.61 -3.78 16.99
N THR A 283 -0.27 -4.78 16.97
CA THR A 283 0.15 -6.18 16.88
C THR A 283 0.89 -6.49 15.60
N HIS A 284 0.74 -5.67 14.55
CA HIS A 284 1.53 -5.78 13.33
C HIS A 284 3.03 -5.52 13.54
N LEU A 285 3.40 -4.71 14.54
CA LEU A 285 4.81 -4.47 14.92
C LEU A 285 5.42 -5.64 15.73
N ARG A 286 4.60 -6.62 16.15
CA ARG A 286 5.03 -7.76 16.98
C ARG A 286 4.69 -9.13 16.41
N ALA A 287 4.07 -9.22 15.25
CA ALA A 287 3.71 -10.50 14.63
C ALA A 287 4.92 -11.12 13.93
N HIS A 288 5.91 -11.48 14.72
CA HIS A 288 7.04 -12.34 14.34
C HIS A 288 7.34 -13.33 15.43
#